data_da8f416dae6990cffd664586563d2679
#
_entry.id   da8f416dae6990cffd664586563d2679
#
_cell.length_a   1.000
_cell.length_b   1.000
_cell.length_c   1.000
_cell.angle_alpha   90.00
_cell.angle_beta   90.00
_cell.angle_gamma   90.00
#
_symmetry.space_group_name_H-M   'P 1'
#
loop_
_entity.id
_entity.type
_entity.pdbx_description
1 polymer ?
#
loop_
_entity_poly.entity_id
_entity_poly.type
_entity_poly.pdbx_seq_one_letter_code
_entity_poly.pdbx_strand_id
1 'polypeptide(L)'
;MGAAGNVYAVLLAAGAGTRMGENKLALTFGGKTPLRLCCDAFLQSECPPCMIVIAASEETRAEADALAAEDARIIPTSGGATRGASVLAALRALWENGAEEGVVAIHDAARCLVSPRVIDAAVRGAMEHGCGVAAIPMRDTVRNGAGAALPRDGLFLMQTPQAFCFQSILAAYEAAEEAGLFATDDLAVYMAAGHEAHFTEGSIMNQKLTYREDLPFFRAACSGEAPRVGFGEDTHALVAGRDLVLGGVSIPHETGLLGHSDADVLTHAVIDALLGAAALGDIGTHFPDTDERYRGISSLALLRETAALLRAEGFVPGNVDATVIAQRPKLAPHIPAMRENIAETLGIPVSCVSVKATTSERMNDEGAEKCMTARAVCTLLRGL
;
A
#
# COMPACT_ATOMS: atom_id res chain seq x y z
N MET A 1 -38.07 9.21 7.10
CA MET A 1 -36.87 8.60 7.64
C MET A 1 -37.35 7.38 8.40
N GLY A 2 -37.37 6.19 7.75
CA GLY A 2 -37.65 4.93 8.43
C GLY A 2 -36.52 4.65 9.41
N ALA A 3 -36.82 4.03 10.55
CA ALA A 3 -35.84 3.59 11.51
C ALA A 3 -34.77 2.79 10.77
N ALA A 4 -33.51 3.19 10.89
CA ALA A 4 -32.40 2.42 10.35
C ALA A 4 -32.45 1.04 11.02
N GLY A 5 -32.77 -0.01 10.26
CA GLY A 5 -32.82 -1.37 10.77
C GLY A 5 -31.42 -1.75 11.30
N ASN A 6 -31.36 -2.68 12.27
CA ASN A 6 -30.08 -3.16 12.80
C ASN A 6 -29.20 -3.71 11.70
N VAL A 7 -27.92 -3.38 11.73
CA VAL A 7 -26.89 -3.93 10.83
C VAL A 7 -25.98 -4.85 11.63
N TYR A 8 -25.77 -6.04 11.10
CA TYR A 8 -24.86 -7.03 11.65
C TYR A 8 -23.76 -7.35 10.63
N ALA A 9 -22.63 -7.83 11.09
CA ALA A 9 -21.56 -8.28 10.22
C ALA A 9 -21.04 -9.67 10.63
N VAL A 10 -20.65 -10.45 9.64
CA VAL A 10 -19.92 -11.69 9.80
C VAL A 10 -18.60 -11.59 9.05
N LEU A 11 -17.48 -11.70 9.75
CA LEU A 11 -16.14 -11.72 9.18
C LEU A 11 -15.58 -13.15 9.20
N LEU A 12 -15.29 -13.69 8.02
CA LEU A 12 -14.80 -15.06 7.87
C LEU A 12 -13.28 -15.10 7.92
N ALA A 13 -12.73 -15.53 9.05
CA ALA A 13 -11.30 -15.61 9.32
C ALA A 13 -10.81 -17.06 9.56
N ALA A 14 -11.63 -18.09 9.26
CA ALA A 14 -11.31 -19.51 9.49
C ALA A 14 -10.61 -20.21 8.32
N GLY A 15 -10.25 -19.50 7.24
CA GLY A 15 -9.66 -20.12 6.04
C GLY A 15 -8.19 -20.51 6.21
N ALA A 16 -7.84 -21.76 5.94
CA ALA A 16 -6.50 -22.34 6.14
C ALA A 16 -5.38 -21.84 5.20
N GLY A 17 -5.64 -20.90 4.28
CA GLY A 17 -4.60 -20.25 3.45
C GLY A 17 -3.75 -21.18 2.55
N THR A 18 -4.16 -22.40 2.28
CA THR A 18 -3.37 -23.48 1.66
C THR A 18 -2.69 -23.13 0.33
N ARG A 19 -3.27 -22.22 -0.46
CA ARG A 19 -2.72 -21.80 -1.77
C ARG A 19 -1.49 -20.87 -1.67
N MET A 20 -1.30 -20.18 -0.55
CA MET A 20 -0.12 -19.32 -0.32
C MET A 20 1.02 -20.07 0.41
N GLY A 21 0.76 -21.24 0.99
CA GLY A 21 1.74 -21.98 1.79
C GLY A 21 2.01 -21.38 3.17
N GLU A 22 1.31 -20.28 3.53
CA GLU A 22 1.38 -19.60 4.81
C GLU A 22 0.00 -19.02 5.18
N ASN A 23 -0.21 -18.72 6.47
CA ASN A 23 -1.43 -18.07 6.91
C ASN A 23 -1.47 -16.60 6.45
N LYS A 24 -2.22 -16.34 5.36
CA LYS A 24 -2.37 -15.00 4.79
C LYS A 24 -3.00 -13.97 5.73
N LEU A 25 -3.76 -14.41 6.75
CA LEU A 25 -4.40 -13.54 7.73
C LEU A 25 -3.43 -13.11 8.85
N ALA A 26 -2.26 -13.80 8.98
CA ALA A 26 -1.18 -13.38 9.88
C ALA A 26 -0.24 -12.33 9.27
N LEU A 27 -0.36 -12.06 7.96
CA LEU A 27 0.42 -11.02 7.30
C LEU A 27 -0.01 -9.63 7.77
N THR A 28 0.88 -8.65 7.63
CA THR A 28 0.57 -7.25 7.96
C THR A 28 0.74 -6.35 6.75
N PHE A 29 -0.18 -5.40 6.62
CA PHE A 29 -0.22 -4.38 5.56
C PHE A 29 -0.41 -3.01 6.23
N GLY A 30 0.54 -2.10 6.09
CA GLY A 30 0.52 -0.83 6.81
C GLY A 30 0.47 -0.99 8.33
N GLY A 31 1.11 -2.04 8.89
CA GLY A 31 1.12 -2.34 10.32
C GLY A 31 -0.15 -3.02 10.86
N LYS A 32 -1.14 -3.35 10.01
CA LYS A 32 -2.41 -4.00 10.40
C LYS A 32 -2.57 -5.33 9.68
N THR A 33 -3.19 -6.28 10.36
CA THR A 33 -3.56 -7.57 9.77
C THR A 33 -4.78 -7.43 8.85
N PRO A 34 -5.03 -8.38 7.92
CA PRO A 34 -6.24 -8.42 7.10
C PRO A 34 -7.54 -8.36 7.91
N LEU A 35 -7.60 -9.08 9.02
CA LEU A 35 -8.79 -9.09 9.88
C LEU A 35 -9.04 -7.72 10.52
N ARG A 36 -7.97 -7.07 11.05
CA ARG A 36 -8.03 -5.71 11.60
C ARG A 36 -8.49 -4.71 10.56
N LEU A 37 -7.95 -4.76 9.34
CA LEU A 37 -8.34 -3.88 8.25
C LEU A 37 -9.84 -4.01 7.91
N CYS A 38 -10.36 -5.24 7.88
CA CYS A 38 -11.79 -5.47 7.67
C CYS A 38 -12.63 -4.88 8.82
N CYS A 39 -12.27 -5.15 10.09
CA CYS A 39 -12.98 -4.59 11.24
C CYS A 39 -13.03 -3.06 11.18
N ASP A 40 -11.87 -2.43 10.94
CA ASP A 40 -11.78 -0.97 10.84
C ASP A 40 -12.69 -0.41 9.71
N ALA A 41 -12.75 -1.07 8.55
CA ALA A 41 -13.59 -0.65 7.43
C ALA A 41 -15.09 -0.75 7.75
N PHE A 42 -15.52 -1.84 8.42
CA PHE A 42 -16.91 -2.01 8.85
C PHE A 42 -17.30 -1.00 9.92
N LEU A 43 -16.43 -0.72 10.88
CA LEU A 43 -16.68 0.24 11.95
C LEU A 43 -16.70 1.69 11.44
N GLN A 44 -16.02 1.99 10.34
CA GLN A 44 -15.96 3.31 9.70
C GLN A 44 -17.04 3.53 8.63
N SER A 45 -17.89 2.53 8.34
CA SER A 45 -18.98 2.66 7.37
C SER A 45 -20.06 3.64 7.85
N GLU A 46 -20.87 4.18 6.93
CA GLU A 46 -22.02 5.02 7.28
C GLU A 46 -23.17 4.22 7.93
N CYS A 47 -23.18 2.90 7.69
CA CYS A 47 -24.09 1.94 8.28
C CYS A 47 -23.32 0.97 9.21
N PRO A 48 -22.69 1.44 10.30
CA PRO A 48 -21.81 0.61 11.11
C PRO A 48 -22.61 -0.51 11.78
N PRO A 49 -22.09 -1.75 11.83
CA PRO A 49 -22.76 -2.85 12.48
C PRO A 49 -22.85 -2.64 14.00
N CYS A 50 -23.99 -2.98 14.57
CA CYS A 50 -24.19 -3.04 16.03
C CYS A 50 -23.60 -4.31 16.65
N MET A 51 -23.41 -5.39 15.87
CA MET A 51 -22.67 -6.60 16.22
C MET A 51 -21.83 -7.09 15.05
N ILE A 52 -20.61 -7.56 15.34
CA ILE A 52 -19.67 -8.16 14.39
C ILE A 52 -19.26 -9.53 14.92
N VAL A 53 -19.67 -10.59 14.26
CA VAL A 53 -19.21 -11.93 14.62
C VAL A 53 -18.01 -12.30 13.75
N ILE A 54 -16.90 -12.72 14.38
CA ILE A 54 -15.71 -13.19 13.71
C ILE A 54 -15.67 -14.72 13.81
N ALA A 55 -15.87 -15.41 12.68
CA ALA A 55 -15.65 -16.86 12.59
C ALA A 55 -14.15 -17.14 12.44
N ALA A 56 -13.48 -17.45 13.53
CA ALA A 56 -12.04 -17.63 13.64
C ALA A 56 -11.61 -19.10 13.54
N SER A 57 -10.42 -19.35 12.97
CA SER A 57 -9.68 -20.59 13.15
C SER A 57 -8.88 -20.55 14.46
N GLU A 58 -8.24 -21.66 14.81
CA GLU A 58 -7.32 -21.70 15.96
C GLU A 58 -6.19 -20.66 15.81
N GLU A 59 -5.67 -20.48 14.59
CA GLU A 59 -4.59 -19.54 14.29
C GLU A 59 -5.01 -18.06 14.36
N THR A 60 -6.27 -17.72 14.09
CA THR A 60 -6.79 -16.36 14.10
C THR A 60 -7.56 -16.02 15.38
N ARG A 61 -7.74 -16.97 16.27
CA ARG A 61 -8.53 -16.83 17.49
C ARG A 61 -7.98 -15.77 18.43
N ALA A 62 -6.68 -15.79 18.67
CA ALA A 62 -6.03 -14.84 19.57
C ALA A 62 -6.23 -13.39 19.11
N GLU A 63 -6.19 -13.15 17.79
CA GLU A 63 -6.45 -11.82 17.23
C GLU A 63 -7.92 -11.43 17.36
N ALA A 64 -8.85 -12.34 17.08
CA ALA A 64 -10.28 -12.09 17.24
C ALA A 64 -10.65 -11.75 18.69
N ASP A 65 -10.05 -12.45 19.67
CA ASP A 65 -10.21 -12.17 21.08
C ASP A 65 -9.62 -10.80 21.49
N ALA A 66 -8.46 -10.42 20.91
CA ALA A 66 -7.89 -9.10 21.13
C ALA A 66 -8.78 -7.97 20.57
N LEU A 67 -9.35 -8.15 19.38
CA LEU A 67 -10.30 -7.21 18.80
C LEU A 67 -11.56 -7.08 19.63
N ALA A 68 -12.10 -8.17 20.18
CA ALA A 68 -13.25 -8.18 21.07
C ALA A 68 -12.97 -7.47 22.40
N ALA A 69 -11.74 -7.49 22.88
CA ALA A 69 -11.35 -6.74 24.09
C ALA A 69 -11.30 -5.22 23.85
N GLU A 70 -11.09 -4.79 22.60
CA GLU A 70 -11.07 -3.36 22.21
C GLU A 70 -12.47 -2.81 21.90
N ASP A 71 -13.37 -3.63 21.33
CA ASP A 71 -14.73 -3.20 20.94
C ASP A 71 -15.76 -4.27 21.30
N ALA A 72 -16.66 -3.95 22.22
CA ALA A 72 -17.70 -4.85 22.75
C ALA A 72 -18.71 -5.32 21.67
N ARG A 73 -18.75 -4.71 20.51
CA ARG A 73 -19.58 -5.16 19.37
C ARG A 73 -19.00 -6.41 18.69
N ILE A 74 -17.74 -6.75 18.94
CA ILE A 74 -17.05 -7.86 18.31
C ILE A 74 -17.20 -9.12 19.15
N ILE A 75 -17.67 -10.18 18.53
CA ILE A 75 -17.96 -11.48 19.16
C ILE A 75 -17.19 -12.58 18.41
N PRO A 76 -16.11 -13.13 18.98
CA PRO A 76 -15.40 -14.24 18.39
C PRO A 76 -16.18 -15.55 18.50
N THR A 77 -16.31 -16.28 17.39
CA THR A 77 -16.85 -17.65 17.37
C THR A 77 -15.89 -18.58 16.63
N SER A 78 -16.04 -19.88 16.84
CA SER A 78 -15.25 -20.88 16.10
C SER A 78 -15.79 -21.04 14.68
N GLY A 79 -14.89 -21.06 13.69
CA GLY A 79 -15.26 -21.41 12.33
C GLY A 79 -15.56 -22.92 12.20
N GLY A 80 -16.34 -23.27 11.19
CA GLY A 80 -16.66 -24.66 10.86
C GLY A 80 -15.65 -25.29 9.87
N ALA A 81 -15.86 -26.56 9.53
CA ALA A 81 -15.00 -27.32 8.62
C ALA A 81 -15.03 -26.78 7.17
N THR A 82 -16.07 -26.07 6.79
CA THR A 82 -16.23 -25.44 5.47
C THR A 82 -16.56 -23.96 5.62
N ARG A 83 -16.47 -23.19 4.50
CA ARG A 83 -16.89 -21.79 4.49
C ARG A 83 -18.36 -21.65 4.90
N GLY A 84 -19.25 -22.46 4.33
CA GLY A 84 -20.67 -22.44 4.67
C GLY A 84 -20.94 -22.77 6.14
N ALA A 85 -20.28 -23.78 6.69
CA ALA A 85 -20.38 -24.11 8.12
C ALA A 85 -19.88 -22.95 9.02
N SER A 86 -18.83 -22.23 8.59
CA SER A 86 -18.35 -21.06 9.32
C SER A 86 -19.38 -19.90 9.30
N VAL A 87 -20.05 -19.70 8.16
CA VAL A 87 -21.13 -18.71 8.04
C VAL A 87 -22.29 -19.07 8.96
N LEU A 88 -22.78 -20.32 8.89
CA LEU A 88 -23.91 -20.77 9.72
C LEU A 88 -23.59 -20.66 11.21
N ALA A 89 -22.39 -21.05 11.63
CA ALA A 89 -21.96 -20.88 13.03
C ALA A 89 -21.98 -19.40 13.46
N ALA A 90 -21.53 -18.50 12.58
CA ALA A 90 -21.54 -17.07 12.87
C ALA A 90 -22.97 -16.47 12.89
N LEU A 91 -23.84 -16.91 11.99
CA LEU A 91 -25.25 -16.48 11.99
C LEU A 91 -26.00 -16.94 13.27
N ARG A 92 -25.75 -18.18 13.71
CA ARG A 92 -26.26 -18.68 14.98
C ARG A 92 -25.72 -17.91 16.19
N ALA A 93 -24.41 -17.58 16.17
CA ALA A 93 -23.83 -16.75 17.21
C ALA A 93 -24.46 -15.35 17.26
N LEU A 94 -24.78 -14.74 16.11
CA LEU A 94 -25.56 -13.49 16.08
C LEU A 94 -26.93 -13.65 16.75
N TRP A 95 -27.68 -14.70 16.37
CA TRP A 95 -28.98 -15.00 16.95
C TRP A 95 -28.92 -15.21 18.46
N GLU A 96 -27.98 -15.99 18.95
CA GLU A 96 -27.76 -16.28 20.37
C GLU A 96 -27.40 -15.03 21.18
N ASN A 97 -26.80 -14.02 20.53
CA ASN A 97 -26.46 -12.73 21.14
C ASN A 97 -27.53 -11.65 20.90
N GLY A 98 -28.75 -12.03 20.48
CA GLY A 98 -29.92 -11.15 20.43
C GLY A 98 -30.09 -10.43 19.09
N ALA A 99 -29.46 -10.87 17.99
CA ALA A 99 -29.82 -10.41 16.67
C ALA A 99 -31.23 -10.90 16.29
N GLU A 100 -32.08 -9.98 15.89
CA GLU A 100 -33.47 -10.27 15.51
C GLU A 100 -33.73 -9.83 14.06
N GLU A 101 -34.40 -8.69 13.88
CA GLU A 101 -34.65 -8.09 12.56
C GLU A 101 -33.45 -7.23 12.14
N GLY A 102 -33.16 -7.22 10.84
CA GLY A 102 -32.10 -6.38 10.29
C GLY A 102 -31.41 -7.00 9.10
N VAL A 103 -30.25 -6.46 8.78
CA VAL A 103 -29.40 -6.89 7.66
C VAL A 103 -28.08 -7.43 8.21
N VAL A 104 -27.62 -8.54 7.67
CA VAL A 104 -26.27 -9.09 7.95
C VAL A 104 -25.40 -9.02 6.70
N ALA A 105 -24.22 -8.42 6.83
CA ALA A 105 -23.19 -8.39 5.77
C ALA A 105 -22.12 -9.45 6.06
N ILE A 106 -22.01 -10.43 5.18
CA ILE A 106 -21.04 -11.55 5.28
C ILE A 106 -19.82 -11.20 4.43
N HIS A 107 -18.63 -11.24 5.03
CA HIS A 107 -17.40 -10.79 4.39
C HIS A 107 -16.22 -11.72 4.63
N ASP A 108 -15.45 -11.99 3.57
CA ASP A 108 -14.19 -12.74 3.66
C ASP A 108 -13.06 -11.83 4.19
N ALA A 109 -12.46 -12.13 5.34
CA ALA A 109 -11.32 -11.35 5.89
C ALA A 109 -10.11 -11.27 4.93
N ALA A 110 -10.02 -12.18 3.97
CA ALA A 110 -9.02 -12.14 2.91
C ALA A 110 -9.26 -11.03 1.84
N ARG A 111 -10.35 -10.28 1.91
CA ARG A 111 -10.62 -9.07 1.11
C ARG A 111 -10.41 -7.80 1.93
N CYS A 112 -9.25 -7.70 2.55
CA CYS A 112 -8.95 -6.66 3.54
C CYS A 112 -8.87 -5.22 2.99
N LEU A 113 -8.96 -5.03 1.68
CA LEU A 113 -9.04 -3.71 1.04
C LEU A 113 -10.48 -3.27 0.74
N VAL A 114 -11.48 -3.91 1.36
CA VAL A 114 -12.86 -3.45 1.28
C VAL A 114 -12.98 -2.02 1.81
N SER A 115 -13.63 -1.14 1.05
CA SER A 115 -13.88 0.23 1.50
C SER A 115 -15.25 0.35 2.19
N PRO A 116 -15.42 1.32 3.12
CA PRO A 116 -16.73 1.64 3.69
C PRO A 116 -17.83 1.83 2.64
N ARG A 117 -17.53 2.48 1.51
CA ARG A 117 -18.47 2.68 0.40
C ARG A 117 -19.03 1.37 -0.15
N VAL A 118 -18.21 0.34 -0.34
CA VAL A 118 -18.64 -0.98 -0.82
C VAL A 118 -19.52 -1.68 0.22
N ILE A 119 -19.18 -1.54 1.51
CA ILE A 119 -19.97 -2.07 2.61
C ILE A 119 -21.34 -1.40 2.64
N ASP A 120 -21.38 -0.09 2.61
CA ASP A 120 -22.62 0.70 2.64
C ASP A 120 -23.54 0.39 1.45
N ALA A 121 -22.96 0.23 0.24
CA ALA A 121 -23.72 -0.13 -0.94
C ALA A 121 -24.39 -1.51 -0.77
N ALA A 122 -23.66 -2.52 -0.27
CA ALA A 122 -24.20 -3.84 -0.01
C ALA A 122 -25.31 -3.82 1.05
N VAL A 123 -25.07 -3.13 2.17
CA VAL A 123 -26.05 -3.01 3.27
C VAL A 123 -27.31 -2.30 2.83
N ARG A 124 -27.21 -1.17 2.12
CA ARG A 124 -28.37 -0.45 1.59
C ARG A 124 -29.13 -1.28 0.56
N GLY A 125 -28.43 -1.99 -0.34
CA GLY A 125 -29.06 -2.93 -1.29
C GLY A 125 -29.89 -3.99 -0.55
N ALA A 126 -29.37 -4.54 0.53
CA ALA A 126 -30.09 -5.52 1.36
C ALA A 126 -31.30 -4.90 2.10
N MET A 127 -31.20 -3.65 2.56
CA MET A 127 -32.31 -2.94 3.19
C MET A 127 -33.46 -2.66 2.20
N GLU A 128 -33.13 -2.38 0.94
CA GLU A 128 -34.11 -2.01 -0.09
C GLU A 128 -34.70 -3.22 -0.82
N HIS A 129 -33.87 -4.26 -1.06
CA HIS A 129 -34.23 -5.39 -1.91
C HIS A 129 -34.16 -6.76 -1.20
N GLY A 130 -33.83 -6.78 0.08
CA GLY A 130 -33.61 -8.01 0.87
C GLY A 130 -32.24 -8.66 0.64
N CYS A 131 -31.52 -8.23 -0.42
CA CYS A 131 -30.19 -8.72 -0.80
C CYS A 131 -29.36 -7.59 -1.41
N GLY A 132 -28.06 -7.52 -1.10
CA GLY A 132 -27.13 -6.59 -1.71
C GLY A 132 -25.74 -7.23 -1.80
N VAL A 133 -25.29 -7.58 -3.00
CA VAL A 133 -24.05 -8.33 -3.22
C VAL A 133 -23.07 -7.51 -4.02
N ALA A 134 -21.91 -7.22 -3.42
CA ALA A 134 -20.87 -6.50 -4.11
C ALA A 134 -20.35 -7.28 -5.32
N ALA A 135 -20.38 -6.65 -6.50
CA ALA A 135 -19.97 -7.26 -7.75
C ALA A 135 -19.33 -6.23 -8.70
N ILE A 136 -18.42 -6.67 -9.55
CA ILE A 136 -17.85 -5.85 -10.62
C ILE A 136 -18.11 -6.52 -11.99
N PRO A 137 -18.43 -5.75 -13.03
CA PRO A 137 -18.60 -6.31 -14.37
C PRO A 137 -17.30 -6.98 -14.86
N MET A 138 -17.45 -8.11 -15.59
CA MET A 138 -16.33 -8.78 -16.21
C MET A 138 -15.70 -7.86 -17.28
N ARG A 139 -14.39 -7.67 -17.22
CA ARG A 139 -13.63 -6.81 -18.16
C ARG A 139 -12.94 -7.61 -19.24
N ASP A 140 -12.37 -8.75 -18.86
CA ASP A 140 -11.58 -9.59 -19.74
C ASP A 140 -12.43 -10.51 -20.61
N THR A 141 -11.88 -11.00 -21.72
CA THR A 141 -12.53 -12.02 -22.52
C THR A 141 -12.49 -13.36 -21.78
N VAL A 142 -13.66 -13.92 -21.51
CA VAL A 142 -13.80 -15.23 -20.85
C VAL A 142 -13.95 -16.32 -21.90
N ARG A 143 -13.19 -17.41 -21.74
CA ARG A 143 -13.33 -18.63 -22.53
C ARG A 143 -13.60 -19.83 -21.62
N ASN A 144 -14.44 -20.74 -22.07
CA ASN A 144 -14.59 -22.03 -21.37
C ASN A 144 -13.39 -22.96 -21.63
N GLY A 145 -13.32 -24.11 -20.94
CA GLY A 145 -12.25 -25.09 -21.11
C GLY A 145 -12.13 -25.71 -22.52
N ALA A 146 -13.14 -25.59 -23.37
CA ALA A 146 -13.11 -25.98 -24.78
C ALA A 146 -12.65 -24.86 -25.72
N GLY A 147 -12.26 -23.68 -25.18
CA GLY A 147 -11.77 -22.54 -25.92
C GLY A 147 -12.85 -21.62 -26.51
N ALA A 148 -14.15 -21.89 -26.34
CA ALA A 148 -15.23 -21.05 -26.81
C ALA A 148 -15.31 -19.75 -25.98
N ALA A 149 -15.42 -18.58 -26.63
CA ALA A 149 -15.65 -17.32 -25.97
C ALA A 149 -17.06 -17.26 -25.38
N LEU A 150 -17.17 -16.80 -24.13
CA LEU A 150 -18.45 -16.51 -23.49
C LEU A 150 -18.79 -15.03 -23.67
N PRO A 151 -20.06 -14.68 -24.00
CA PRO A 151 -20.49 -13.30 -23.94
C PRO A 151 -20.25 -12.74 -22.53
N ARG A 152 -19.53 -11.62 -22.43
CA ARG A 152 -19.21 -11.03 -21.13
C ARG A 152 -20.29 -10.08 -20.60
N ASP A 153 -21.21 -9.66 -21.46
CA ASP A 153 -22.33 -8.81 -21.08
C ASP A 153 -23.24 -9.57 -20.11
N GLY A 154 -23.45 -9.00 -18.92
CA GLY A 154 -24.18 -9.66 -17.84
C GLY A 154 -23.36 -10.63 -16.98
N LEU A 155 -22.05 -10.79 -17.23
CA LEU A 155 -21.17 -11.53 -16.33
C LEU A 155 -20.52 -10.61 -15.30
N PHE A 156 -20.52 -11.05 -14.05
CA PHE A 156 -19.96 -10.32 -12.92
C PHE A 156 -18.94 -11.16 -12.16
N LEU A 157 -17.89 -10.51 -11.66
CA LEU A 157 -17.01 -11.06 -10.66
C LEU A 157 -17.61 -10.77 -9.28
N MET A 158 -18.02 -11.85 -8.61
CA MET A 158 -18.65 -11.75 -7.29
C MET A 158 -17.61 -11.42 -6.22
N GLN A 159 -17.96 -10.48 -5.37
CA GLN A 159 -17.15 -10.08 -4.24
C GLN A 159 -17.92 -10.30 -2.92
N THR A 160 -17.31 -9.92 -1.82
CA THR A 160 -17.95 -9.71 -0.53
C THR A 160 -17.64 -8.28 -0.06
N PRO A 161 -18.51 -7.61 0.72
CA PRO A 161 -19.64 -8.18 1.46
C PRO A 161 -20.78 -8.65 0.56
N GLN A 162 -21.43 -9.73 1.01
CA GLN A 162 -22.74 -10.15 0.54
C GLN A 162 -23.71 -9.90 1.71
N ALA A 163 -24.62 -8.98 1.54
CA ALA A 163 -25.56 -8.55 2.59
C ALA A 163 -26.96 -9.07 2.31
N PHE A 164 -27.67 -9.48 3.35
CA PHE A 164 -28.99 -10.11 3.25
C PHE A 164 -29.87 -9.71 4.45
N CYS A 165 -31.20 -9.82 4.31
CA CYS A 165 -32.10 -9.86 5.43
C CYS A 165 -31.65 -11.02 6.36
N PHE A 166 -31.39 -10.70 7.64
CA PHE A 166 -30.78 -11.64 8.59
C PHE A 166 -31.59 -12.94 8.74
N GLN A 167 -32.87 -12.82 8.96
CA GLN A 167 -33.74 -14.01 9.15
C GLN A 167 -33.81 -14.89 7.89
N SER A 168 -33.87 -14.25 6.71
CA SER A 168 -33.93 -15.00 5.43
C SER A 168 -32.67 -15.79 5.16
N ILE A 169 -31.48 -15.20 5.39
CA ILE A 169 -30.23 -15.92 5.13
C ILE A 169 -29.95 -16.98 6.19
N LEU A 170 -30.33 -16.75 7.47
CA LEU A 170 -30.22 -17.76 8.51
C LEU A 170 -31.08 -18.99 8.18
N ALA A 171 -32.35 -18.79 7.85
CA ALA A 171 -33.25 -19.87 7.44
C ALA A 171 -32.77 -20.60 6.17
N ALA A 172 -32.22 -19.87 5.20
CA ALA A 172 -31.64 -20.46 3.99
C ALA A 172 -30.44 -21.36 4.29
N TYR A 173 -29.56 -20.95 5.20
CA TYR A 173 -28.43 -21.76 5.63
C TYR A 173 -28.82 -22.98 6.45
N GLU A 174 -29.83 -22.90 7.32
CA GLU A 174 -30.36 -24.03 8.07
C GLU A 174 -30.99 -25.07 7.14
N ALA A 175 -31.80 -24.66 6.20
CA ALA A 175 -32.36 -25.54 5.18
C ALA A 175 -31.29 -26.20 4.30
N ALA A 176 -30.24 -25.46 3.94
CA ALA A 176 -29.11 -25.99 3.16
C ALA A 176 -28.32 -27.05 3.95
N GLU A 177 -28.11 -26.82 5.26
CA GLU A 177 -27.46 -27.79 6.14
C GLU A 177 -28.26 -29.10 6.22
N GLU A 178 -29.57 -29.01 6.45
CA GLU A 178 -30.48 -30.17 6.51
C GLU A 178 -30.50 -30.98 5.19
N ALA A 179 -30.42 -30.24 4.05
CA ALA A 179 -30.40 -30.87 2.74
C ALA A 179 -29.01 -31.37 2.31
N GLY A 180 -27.96 -31.12 3.10
CA GLY A 180 -26.58 -31.45 2.73
C GLY A 180 -26.07 -30.72 1.50
N LEU A 181 -26.63 -29.54 1.20
CA LEU A 181 -26.27 -28.69 0.03
C LEU A 181 -25.07 -27.81 0.35
N PHE A 182 -24.05 -27.90 -0.49
CA PHE A 182 -22.85 -27.06 -0.37
C PHE A 182 -22.81 -26.08 -1.54
N ALA A 183 -23.01 -24.79 -1.24
CA ALA A 183 -22.90 -23.72 -2.22
C ALA A 183 -21.51 -23.07 -2.21
N THR A 184 -21.16 -22.42 -3.33
CA THR A 184 -19.86 -21.77 -3.49
C THR A 184 -19.75 -20.41 -2.79
N ASP A 185 -20.90 -19.74 -2.59
CA ASP A 185 -21.02 -18.43 -1.91
C ASP A 185 -22.39 -18.28 -1.24
N ASP A 186 -22.58 -17.19 -0.49
CA ASP A 186 -23.77 -16.94 0.30
C ASP A 186 -24.98 -16.62 -0.59
N LEU A 187 -24.74 -15.96 -1.73
CA LEU A 187 -25.80 -15.67 -2.71
C LEU A 187 -26.40 -16.94 -3.27
N ALA A 188 -25.59 -17.96 -3.56
CA ALA A 188 -26.09 -19.23 -4.08
C ALA A 188 -27.00 -19.95 -3.07
N VAL A 189 -26.70 -19.89 -1.76
CA VAL A 189 -27.57 -20.39 -0.68
C VAL A 189 -28.89 -19.60 -0.65
N TYR A 190 -28.83 -18.29 -0.71
CA TYR A 190 -29.98 -17.41 -0.69
C TYR A 190 -30.92 -17.63 -1.88
N MET A 191 -30.36 -17.78 -3.09
CA MET A 191 -31.12 -18.06 -4.30
C MET A 191 -31.74 -19.47 -4.29
N ALA A 192 -31.05 -20.48 -3.73
CA ALA A 192 -31.58 -21.83 -3.58
C ALA A 192 -32.80 -21.87 -2.66
N ALA A 193 -32.96 -20.94 -1.73
CA ALA A 193 -34.14 -20.74 -0.88
C ALA A 193 -35.28 -19.98 -1.59
N GLY A 194 -35.14 -19.67 -2.89
CA GLY A 194 -36.18 -19.02 -3.71
C GLY A 194 -36.15 -17.48 -3.70
N HIS A 195 -35.08 -16.87 -3.22
CA HIS A 195 -34.92 -15.42 -3.20
C HIS A 195 -34.21 -14.91 -4.47
N GLU A 196 -34.37 -13.62 -4.77
CA GLU A 196 -33.77 -12.97 -5.94
C GLU A 196 -32.43 -12.29 -5.57
N ALA A 197 -31.50 -12.25 -6.55
CA ALA A 197 -30.23 -11.58 -6.42
C ALA A 197 -30.33 -10.08 -6.73
N HIS A 198 -29.71 -9.24 -5.92
CA HIS A 198 -29.50 -7.83 -6.21
C HIS A 198 -28.01 -7.49 -6.10
N PHE A 199 -27.42 -7.04 -7.24
CA PHE A 199 -26.01 -6.69 -7.30
C PHE A 199 -25.80 -5.22 -6.98
N THR A 200 -24.78 -4.93 -6.19
CA THR A 200 -24.35 -3.60 -5.82
C THR A 200 -22.95 -3.30 -6.32
N GLU A 201 -22.56 -2.03 -6.32
CA GLU A 201 -21.25 -1.61 -6.81
C GLU A 201 -20.14 -2.21 -5.94
N GLY A 202 -19.28 -3.07 -6.55
CA GLY A 202 -18.04 -3.54 -5.99
C GLY A 202 -16.85 -2.63 -6.32
N SER A 203 -15.64 -3.06 -6.03
CA SER A 203 -14.42 -2.32 -6.33
C SER A 203 -13.32 -3.23 -6.84
N ILE A 204 -12.54 -2.76 -7.83
CA ILE A 204 -11.33 -3.46 -8.29
C ILE A 204 -10.28 -3.58 -7.18
N MET A 205 -10.30 -2.67 -6.20
CA MET A 205 -9.43 -2.73 -5.03
C MET A 205 -9.85 -3.82 -4.04
N ASN A 206 -11.12 -4.23 -4.02
CA ASN A 206 -11.66 -5.25 -3.13
C ASN A 206 -11.33 -6.68 -3.61
N GLN A 207 -10.06 -6.91 -3.94
CA GLN A 207 -9.54 -8.21 -4.34
C GLN A 207 -9.41 -9.15 -3.16
N LYS A 208 -9.46 -10.46 -3.42
CA LYS A 208 -9.22 -11.50 -2.43
C LYS A 208 -7.74 -11.88 -2.45
N LEU A 209 -7.05 -11.66 -1.35
CA LEU A 209 -5.68 -12.14 -1.15
C LEU A 209 -5.69 -13.67 -1.26
N THR A 210 -5.11 -14.21 -2.33
CA THR A 210 -5.23 -15.63 -2.67
C THR A 210 -3.88 -16.27 -2.97
N TYR A 211 -2.99 -15.56 -3.67
CA TYR A 211 -1.68 -16.01 -4.10
C TYR A 211 -0.58 -15.07 -3.59
N ARG A 212 0.68 -15.55 -3.59
CA ARG A 212 1.84 -14.70 -3.21
C ARG A 212 2.04 -13.51 -4.13
N GLU A 213 1.68 -13.67 -5.39
CA GLU A 213 1.75 -12.65 -6.41
C GLU A 213 0.81 -11.46 -6.15
N ASP A 214 -0.19 -11.63 -5.27
CA ASP A 214 -1.09 -10.56 -4.86
C ASP A 214 -0.42 -9.59 -3.85
N LEU A 215 0.62 -10.03 -3.12
CA LEU A 215 1.23 -9.26 -2.02
C LEU A 215 1.72 -7.86 -2.41
N PRO A 216 2.39 -7.65 -3.56
CA PRO A 216 2.84 -6.32 -3.95
C PRO A 216 1.67 -5.33 -4.07
N PHE A 217 0.52 -5.77 -4.60
CA PHE A 217 -0.68 -4.96 -4.71
C PHE A 217 -1.23 -4.57 -3.33
N PHE A 218 -1.36 -5.52 -2.41
CA PHE A 218 -1.87 -5.27 -1.05
C PHE A 218 -0.95 -4.36 -0.24
N ARG A 219 0.37 -4.56 -0.34
CA ARG A 219 1.36 -3.71 0.31
C ARG A 219 1.29 -2.28 -0.21
N ALA A 220 1.26 -2.10 -1.53
CA ALA A 220 1.14 -0.78 -2.15
C ALA A 220 -0.17 -0.07 -1.75
N ALA A 221 -1.29 -0.79 -1.71
CA ALA A 221 -2.59 -0.24 -1.35
C ALA A 221 -2.68 0.19 0.14
N CYS A 222 -1.95 -0.50 1.02
CA CYS A 222 -1.93 -0.20 2.46
C CYS A 222 -0.73 0.65 2.90
N SER A 223 0.21 0.95 2.00
CA SER A 223 1.31 1.88 2.29
C SER A 223 0.80 3.31 2.40
N GLY A 224 -0.05 3.59 3.37
CA GLY A 224 -0.64 4.91 3.63
C GLY A 224 0.35 5.98 4.10
N GLU A 225 1.65 5.73 4.01
CA GLU A 225 2.66 6.74 4.27
C GLU A 225 2.81 7.61 3.02
N ALA A 226 2.51 8.89 3.17
CA ALA A 226 2.88 9.89 2.19
C ALA A 226 4.39 9.79 1.92
N PRO A 227 4.86 9.97 0.67
CA PRO A 227 6.28 9.99 0.39
C PRO A 227 6.95 11.05 1.28
N ARG A 228 8.05 10.67 1.91
CA ARG A 228 8.85 11.62 2.68
C ARG A 228 9.63 12.50 1.71
N VAL A 229 9.70 13.77 2.00
CA VAL A 229 10.42 14.75 1.17
C VAL A 229 11.56 15.32 1.98
N GLY A 230 12.74 15.38 1.39
CA GLY A 230 13.90 16.06 1.95
C GLY A 230 14.47 17.08 0.98
N PHE A 231 15.09 18.10 1.54
CA PHE A 231 15.82 19.16 0.83
C PHE A 231 17.28 19.14 1.30
N GLY A 232 18.21 19.28 0.35
CA GLY A 232 19.63 19.44 0.62
C GLY A 232 20.22 20.58 -0.22
N GLU A 233 21.17 21.28 0.36
CA GLU A 233 21.92 22.34 -0.30
C GLU A 233 23.40 22.23 0.11
N ASP A 234 24.29 22.35 -0.86
CA ASP A 234 25.71 22.40 -0.61
C ASP A 234 26.38 23.44 -1.51
N THR A 235 27.47 24.05 -1.00
CA THR A 235 28.21 25.10 -1.71
C THR A 235 29.70 24.92 -1.47
N HIS A 236 30.46 24.85 -2.56
CA HIS A 236 31.92 24.73 -2.52
C HIS A 236 32.60 25.85 -3.32
N ALA A 237 33.73 26.37 -2.78
CA ALA A 237 34.53 27.38 -3.46
C ALA A 237 35.25 26.79 -4.69
N LEU A 238 35.36 27.55 -5.75
CA LEU A 238 36.16 27.24 -6.95
C LEU A 238 37.62 27.68 -6.73
N VAL A 239 38.56 26.73 -6.93
CA VAL A 239 39.99 26.96 -6.80
C VAL A 239 40.78 26.37 -7.96
N ALA A 240 41.92 26.95 -8.30
CA ALA A 240 42.79 26.42 -9.32
C ALA A 240 43.49 25.10 -8.85
N GLY A 241 43.82 24.23 -9.79
CA GLY A 241 44.59 23.02 -9.51
C GLY A 241 43.81 21.85 -8.93
N ARG A 242 42.48 21.90 -8.98
CA ARG A 242 41.59 20.79 -8.65
C ARG A 242 40.72 20.44 -9.86
N ASP A 243 40.35 19.18 -9.94
CA ASP A 243 39.40 18.70 -10.94
C ASP A 243 37.97 19.15 -10.57
N LEU A 244 37.17 19.50 -11.55
CA LEU A 244 35.75 19.76 -11.35
C LEU A 244 34.97 18.45 -11.52
N VAL A 245 34.40 17.97 -10.43
CA VAL A 245 33.54 16.77 -10.42
C VAL A 245 32.12 17.15 -10.03
N LEU A 246 31.12 16.74 -10.81
CA LEU A 246 29.70 16.93 -10.52
C LEU A 246 28.90 15.69 -10.93
N GLY A 247 28.11 15.12 -9.99
CA GLY A 247 27.38 13.87 -10.23
C GLY A 247 28.30 12.72 -10.65
N GLY A 248 29.53 12.67 -10.10
CA GLY A 248 30.56 11.71 -10.45
C GLY A 248 31.17 11.89 -11.84
N VAL A 249 30.87 12.99 -12.54
CA VAL A 249 31.41 13.29 -13.87
C VAL A 249 32.52 14.31 -13.76
N SER A 250 33.75 13.95 -14.24
CA SER A 250 34.85 14.90 -14.36
C SER A 250 34.61 15.82 -15.55
N ILE A 251 34.58 17.12 -15.29
CA ILE A 251 34.26 18.17 -16.27
C ILE A 251 35.51 19.00 -16.56
N PRO A 252 35.97 19.09 -17.81
CA PRO A 252 37.11 19.95 -18.16
C PRO A 252 36.84 21.43 -17.81
N HIS A 253 37.61 21.96 -16.85
CA HIS A 253 37.54 23.35 -16.43
C HIS A 253 38.86 23.80 -15.80
N GLU A 254 39.13 25.10 -15.78
CA GLU A 254 40.35 25.70 -15.24
C GLU A 254 40.45 25.63 -13.71
N THR A 255 39.29 25.52 -13.06
CA THR A 255 39.13 25.46 -11.61
C THR A 255 38.22 24.29 -11.23
N GLY A 256 38.45 23.71 -10.06
CA GLY A 256 37.58 22.70 -9.47
C GLY A 256 37.13 23.09 -8.07
N LEU A 257 36.27 22.29 -7.47
CA LEU A 257 35.68 22.56 -6.17
C LEU A 257 36.62 22.18 -5.02
N LEU A 258 36.64 23.00 -3.97
CA LEU A 258 37.46 22.81 -2.76
C LEU A 258 36.63 22.06 -1.72
N GLY A 259 37.08 20.88 -1.30
CA GLY A 259 36.47 20.09 -0.24
C GLY A 259 37.37 18.95 0.22
N HIS A 260 36.93 18.21 1.24
CA HIS A 260 37.69 17.09 1.83
C HIS A 260 37.65 15.84 0.95
N SER A 261 36.49 15.55 0.33
CA SER A 261 36.26 14.49 -0.66
C SER A 261 36.68 14.94 -2.07
N ASP A 262 36.06 14.42 -3.11
CA ASP A 262 36.13 14.94 -4.48
C ASP A 262 35.37 16.28 -4.66
N ALA A 263 34.73 16.77 -3.60
CA ALA A 263 33.96 18.02 -3.53
C ALA A 263 32.81 18.12 -4.54
N ASP A 264 32.18 17.00 -4.88
CA ASP A 264 31.00 16.94 -5.76
C ASP A 264 29.76 17.53 -5.06
N VAL A 265 29.61 18.84 -5.19
CA VAL A 265 28.52 19.60 -4.55
C VAL A 265 27.13 19.08 -4.95
N LEU A 266 26.96 18.55 -6.17
CA LEU A 266 25.69 17.99 -6.62
C LEU A 266 25.34 16.70 -5.85
N THR A 267 26.29 15.80 -5.73
CA THR A 267 26.09 14.53 -5.01
C THR A 267 25.92 14.77 -3.52
N HIS A 268 26.62 15.73 -2.91
CA HIS A 268 26.45 16.10 -1.49
C HIS A 268 25.04 16.64 -1.22
N ALA A 269 24.53 17.54 -2.06
CA ALA A 269 23.15 18.04 -1.91
C ALA A 269 22.11 16.91 -2.04
N VAL A 270 22.33 15.92 -2.90
CA VAL A 270 21.47 14.74 -3.03
C VAL A 270 21.53 13.87 -1.77
N ILE A 271 22.72 13.65 -1.20
CA ILE A 271 22.89 12.91 0.05
C ILE A 271 22.13 13.58 1.19
N ASP A 272 22.31 14.89 1.37
CA ASP A 272 21.61 15.64 2.42
C ASP A 272 20.10 15.60 2.26
N ALA A 273 19.60 15.74 1.02
CA ALA A 273 18.17 15.60 0.75
C ALA A 273 17.64 14.23 1.15
N LEU A 274 18.37 13.14 0.85
CA LEU A 274 17.98 11.78 1.18
C LEU A 274 18.01 11.51 2.69
N LEU A 275 19.08 11.92 3.37
CA LEU A 275 19.21 11.78 4.83
C LEU A 275 18.15 12.60 5.56
N GLY A 276 17.91 13.83 5.13
CA GLY A 276 16.86 14.69 5.67
C GLY A 276 15.45 14.11 5.51
N ALA A 277 15.14 13.52 4.34
CA ALA A 277 13.86 12.83 4.11
C ALA A 277 13.65 11.63 5.05
N ALA A 278 14.74 10.93 5.41
CA ALA A 278 14.72 9.82 6.37
C ALA A 278 14.71 10.26 7.84
N ALA A 279 14.91 11.57 8.11
CA ALA A 279 15.14 12.12 9.45
C ALA A 279 16.42 11.56 10.12
N LEU A 280 17.48 11.32 9.31
CA LEU A 280 18.77 10.78 9.77
C LEU A 280 19.86 11.85 9.93
N GLY A 281 19.53 13.14 9.84
CA GLY A 281 20.50 14.24 9.91
C GLY A 281 21.09 14.61 8.55
N ASP A 282 22.39 14.84 8.49
CA ASP A 282 23.11 15.36 7.34
C ASP A 282 24.37 14.53 6.99
N ILE A 283 25.02 14.89 5.87
CA ILE A 283 26.24 14.24 5.38
C ILE A 283 27.37 14.30 6.43
N GLY A 284 27.51 15.41 7.15
CA GLY A 284 28.55 15.60 8.17
C GLY A 284 28.41 14.68 9.38
N THR A 285 27.17 14.30 9.72
CA THR A 285 26.88 13.35 10.80
C THR A 285 27.37 11.95 10.45
N HIS A 286 27.23 11.51 9.21
CA HIS A 286 27.56 10.15 8.76
C HIS A 286 28.97 10.02 8.19
N PHE A 287 29.47 11.08 7.56
CA PHE A 287 30.75 11.12 6.85
C PHE A 287 31.57 12.36 7.26
N PRO A 288 32.01 12.46 8.54
CA PRO A 288 32.68 13.63 9.03
C PRO A 288 34.00 13.90 8.29
N ASP A 289 34.27 15.15 7.96
CA ASP A 289 35.50 15.61 7.32
C ASP A 289 36.77 15.42 8.18
N THR A 290 36.59 15.16 9.47
CA THR A 290 37.68 14.82 10.39
C THR A 290 38.15 13.37 10.29
N ASP A 291 37.42 12.51 9.58
CA ASP A 291 37.77 11.11 9.40
C ASP A 291 38.58 10.91 8.10
N GLU A 292 39.84 10.52 8.26
CA GLU A 292 40.79 10.28 7.15
C GLU A 292 40.28 9.22 6.12
N ARG A 293 39.33 8.34 6.52
CA ARG A 293 38.74 7.36 5.59
C ARG A 293 38.00 8.01 4.42
N TYR A 294 37.51 9.23 4.61
CA TYR A 294 36.74 9.96 3.59
C TYR A 294 37.58 10.96 2.79
N ARG A 295 38.87 11.08 3.07
CA ARG A 295 39.76 12.00 2.37
C ARG A 295 39.94 11.60 0.91
N GLY A 296 39.53 12.48 -0.01
CA GLY A 296 39.59 12.24 -1.44
C GLY A 296 38.68 11.15 -1.96
N ILE A 297 37.73 10.67 -1.14
CA ILE A 297 36.76 9.66 -1.57
C ILE A 297 35.81 10.22 -2.64
N SER A 298 35.36 9.37 -3.55
CA SER A 298 34.31 9.74 -4.50
C SER A 298 32.97 9.90 -3.77
N SER A 299 32.28 11.01 -4.01
CA SER A 299 30.95 11.28 -3.44
C SER A 299 29.90 10.29 -3.90
N LEU A 300 30.07 9.61 -5.06
CA LEU A 300 29.22 8.50 -5.44
C LEU A 300 29.40 7.27 -4.52
N ALA A 301 30.58 7.08 -3.92
CA ALA A 301 30.74 6.05 -2.90
C ALA A 301 29.96 6.39 -1.62
N LEU A 302 30.00 7.66 -1.18
CA LEU A 302 29.18 8.14 -0.06
C LEU A 302 27.69 8.01 -0.34
N LEU A 303 27.26 8.33 -1.55
CA LEU A 303 25.86 8.14 -1.99
C LEU A 303 25.44 6.67 -1.95
N ARG A 304 26.35 5.74 -2.31
CA ARG A 304 26.08 4.29 -2.23
C ARG A 304 25.93 3.83 -0.78
N GLU A 305 26.76 4.32 0.12
CA GLU A 305 26.65 4.04 1.57
C GLU A 305 25.35 4.63 2.12
N THR A 306 25.00 5.85 1.73
CA THR A 306 23.70 6.47 2.08
C THR A 306 22.53 5.61 1.60
N ALA A 307 22.56 5.12 0.37
CA ALA A 307 21.51 4.24 -0.15
C ALA A 307 21.41 2.91 0.61
N ALA A 308 22.52 2.38 1.12
CA ALA A 308 22.54 1.19 1.98
C ALA A 308 21.93 1.49 3.35
N LEU A 309 22.27 2.63 3.95
CA LEU A 309 21.70 3.10 5.22
C LEU A 309 20.20 3.28 5.12
N LEU A 310 19.70 3.94 4.06
CA LEU A 310 18.27 4.11 3.83
C LEU A 310 17.52 2.77 3.73
N ARG A 311 18.10 1.80 3.03
CA ARG A 311 17.53 0.45 2.92
C ARG A 311 17.47 -0.26 4.28
N ALA A 312 18.48 -0.10 5.13
CA ALA A 312 18.51 -0.67 6.48
C ALA A 312 17.39 -0.06 7.36
N GLU A 313 17.05 1.21 7.15
CA GLU A 313 15.95 1.91 7.81
C GLU A 313 14.58 1.66 7.14
N GLY A 314 14.52 0.79 6.12
CA GLY A 314 13.29 0.43 5.42
C GLY A 314 12.81 1.49 4.43
N PHE A 315 13.70 2.33 3.89
CA PHE A 315 13.38 3.31 2.87
C PHE A 315 14.02 2.98 1.52
N VAL A 316 13.34 3.40 0.45
CA VAL A 316 13.86 3.39 -0.92
C VAL A 316 13.71 4.78 -1.54
N PRO A 317 14.71 5.27 -2.31
CA PRO A 317 14.57 6.52 -3.03
C PRO A 317 13.46 6.43 -4.08
N GLY A 318 12.57 7.45 -4.11
CA GLY A 318 11.49 7.57 -5.10
C GLY A 318 11.94 8.36 -6.32
N ASN A 319 12.32 9.64 -6.11
CA ASN A 319 12.91 10.47 -7.16
C ASN A 319 13.91 11.49 -6.58
N VAL A 320 14.74 12.02 -7.46
CA VAL A 320 15.71 13.09 -7.22
C VAL A 320 15.44 14.21 -8.22
N ASP A 321 15.29 15.44 -7.75
CA ASP A 321 15.30 16.66 -8.57
C ASP A 321 16.37 17.61 -8.03
N ALA A 322 17.42 17.84 -8.80
CA ALA A 322 18.56 18.66 -8.39
C ALA A 322 18.85 19.78 -9.39
N THR A 323 19.40 20.89 -8.88
CA THR A 323 19.79 22.06 -9.68
C THR A 323 21.18 22.52 -9.27
N VAL A 324 22.10 22.59 -10.21
CA VAL A 324 23.43 23.18 -10.02
C VAL A 324 23.40 24.64 -10.47
N ILE A 325 23.84 25.53 -9.60
CA ILE A 325 23.98 26.99 -9.86
C ILE A 325 25.45 27.24 -10.15
N ALA A 326 25.77 27.50 -11.40
CA ALA A 326 27.15 27.71 -11.88
C ALA A 326 27.19 28.64 -13.09
N GLN A 327 28.06 29.62 -13.08
CA GLN A 327 28.22 30.57 -14.20
C GLN A 327 28.92 29.88 -15.38
N ARG A 328 29.98 29.12 -15.14
CA ARG A 328 30.76 28.29 -16.09
C ARG A 328 31.24 27.00 -15.40
N PRO A 329 31.55 25.94 -16.17
CA PRO A 329 31.31 25.73 -17.59
C PRO A 329 29.86 25.50 -17.95
N LYS A 330 29.52 25.30 -19.24
CA LYS A 330 28.18 24.80 -19.64
C LYS A 330 28.01 23.37 -19.24
N LEU A 331 27.09 23.08 -18.32
CA LEU A 331 26.86 21.75 -17.76
C LEU A 331 25.93 20.87 -18.62
N ALA A 332 25.15 21.44 -19.53
CA ALA A 332 24.16 20.72 -20.32
C ALA A 332 24.70 19.44 -21.03
N PRO A 333 25.92 19.41 -21.62
CA PRO A 333 26.45 18.19 -22.24
C PRO A 333 26.73 17.08 -21.25
N HIS A 334 26.93 17.37 -19.96
CA HIS A 334 27.33 16.43 -18.92
C HIS A 334 26.14 15.91 -18.09
N ILE A 335 24.98 16.60 -18.14
CA ILE A 335 23.77 16.25 -17.38
C ILE A 335 23.32 14.79 -17.61
N PRO A 336 23.30 14.22 -18.84
CA PRO A 336 22.88 12.83 -19.01
C PRO A 336 23.72 11.86 -18.19
N ALA A 337 25.04 11.99 -18.21
CA ALA A 337 25.96 11.12 -17.45
C ALA A 337 25.82 11.30 -15.94
N MET A 338 25.60 12.53 -15.44
CA MET A 338 25.32 12.81 -14.02
C MET A 338 24.05 12.06 -13.55
N ARG A 339 22.99 12.11 -14.36
CA ARG A 339 21.72 11.42 -14.07
C ARG A 339 21.90 9.90 -14.06
N GLU A 340 22.64 9.36 -14.99
CA GLU A 340 22.94 7.91 -15.07
C GLU A 340 23.71 7.45 -13.84
N ASN A 341 24.78 8.16 -13.45
CA ASN A 341 25.60 7.83 -12.29
C ASN A 341 24.80 7.86 -10.97
N ILE A 342 23.98 8.89 -10.76
CA ILE A 342 23.13 9.02 -9.57
C ILE A 342 22.08 7.91 -9.55
N ALA A 343 21.40 7.66 -10.67
CA ALA A 343 20.36 6.64 -10.79
C ALA A 343 20.92 5.23 -10.54
N GLU A 344 22.06 4.88 -11.16
CA GLU A 344 22.72 3.60 -10.95
C GLU A 344 23.15 3.42 -9.48
N THR A 345 23.73 4.46 -8.88
CA THR A 345 24.19 4.42 -7.48
C THR A 345 23.05 4.22 -6.50
N LEU A 346 21.89 4.86 -6.74
CA LEU A 346 20.69 4.73 -5.91
C LEU A 346 19.88 3.46 -6.21
N GLY A 347 20.09 2.83 -7.36
CA GLY A 347 19.32 1.68 -7.83
C GLY A 347 17.89 2.04 -8.27
N ILE A 348 17.70 3.23 -8.86
CA ILE A 348 16.42 3.72 -9.38
C ILE A 348 16.48 3.98 -10.89
N PRO A 349 15.36 3.99 -11.60
CA PRO A 349 15.34 4.33 -13.04
C PRO A 349 15.87 5.75 -13.29
N VAL A 350 16.60 5.95 -14.40
CA VAL A 350 17.10 7.29 -14.81
C VAL A 350 15.96 8.29 -15.00
N SER A 351 14.75 7.84 -15.35
CA SER A 351 13.54 8.66 -15.43
C SER A 351 13.12 9.28 -14.08
N CYS A 352 13.61 8.74 -12.96
CA CYS A 352 13.37 9.26 -11.61
C CYS A 352 14.44 10.27 -11.15
N VAL A 353 15.47 10.56 -11.98
CA VAL A 353 16.52 11.51 -11.66
C VAL A 353 16.49 12.68 -12.63
N SER A 354 16.25 13.87 -12.09
CA SER A 354 16.32 15.15 -12.81
C SER A 354 17.54 15.93 -12.32
N VAL A 355 18.38 16.40 -13.24
CA VAL A 355 19.47 17.34 -12.97
C VAL A 355 19.31 18.53 -13.91
N LYS A 356 19.30 19.73 -13.35
CA LYS A 356 19.18 21.00 -14.04
C LYS A 356 20.40 21.88 -13.74
N ALA A 357 20.71 22.78 -14.62
CA ALA A 357 21.74 23.78 -14.40
C ALA A 357 21.21 25.18 -14.72
N THR A 358 21.59 26.15 -13.91
CA THR A 358 21.24 27.55 -14.09
C THR A 358 22.42 28.45 -13.76
N THR A 359 22.39 29.69 -14.23
CA THR A 359 23.35 30.71 -13.83
C THR A 359 22.71 31.68 -12.82
N SER A 360 23.53 32.43 -12.10
CA SER A 360 23.07 33.55 -11.27
C SER A 360 23.14 34.88 -12.01
N GLU A 361 23.21 34.90 -13.34
CA GLU A 361 23.25 36.08 -14.19
C GLU A 361 24.33 37.12 -13.72
N ARG A 362 25.46 36.62 -13.18
CA ARG A 362 26.57 37.40 -12.62
C ARG A 362 26.19 38.27 -11.41
N MET A 363 25.13 37.92 -10.69
CA MET A 363 24.58 38.74 -9.61
C MET A 363 25.23 38.51 -8.23
N ASN A 364 25.87 37.36 -8.02
CA ASN A 364 26.39 36.92 -6.71
C ASN A 364 27.71 36.15 -6.85
N ASP A 365 28.16 35.42 -5.81
CA ASP A 365 29.43 34.73 -5.81
C ASP A 365 29.47 33.56 -6.82
N GLU A 366 28.37 32.83 -7.06
CA GLU A 366 28.28 31.88 -8.15
C GLU A 366 28.39 32.57 -9.52
N GLY A 367 27.72 33.74 -9.67
CA GLY A 367 27.80 34.56 -10.87
C GLY A 367 29.17 35.17 -11.09
N ALA A 368 29.96 35.37 -10.04
CA ALA A 368 31.35 35.82 -10.07
C ALA A 368 32.36 34.67 -10.20
N GLU A 369 31.90 33.42 -10.38
CA GLU A 369 32.74 32.23 -10.52
C GLU A 369 33.64 31.97 -9.29
N LYS A 370 33.19 32.32 -8.09
CA LYS A 370 33.90 32.06 -6.84
C LYS A 370 33.51 30.73 -6.19
N CYS A 371 32.30 30.28 -6.47
CA CYS A 371 31.75 29.01 -5.94
C CYS A 371 30.73 28.40 -6.89
N MET A 372 30.35 27.13 -6.62
CA MET A 372 29.16 26.54 -7.17
C MET A 372 28.27 26.06 -6.01
N THR A 373 26.95 26.18 -6.20
CA THR A 373 25.95 25.71 -5.27
C THR A 373 25.09 24.63 -5.96
N ALA A 374 24.74 23.58 -5.25
CA ALA A 374 23.72 22.63 -5.68
C ALA A 374 22.59 22.56 -4.67
N ARG A 375 21.37 22.39 -5.18
CA ARG A 375 20.16 22.15 -4.40
C ARG A 375 19.49 20.90 -4.90
N ALA A 376 19.03 20.07 -3.99
CA ALA A 376 18.32 18.86 -4.31
C ALA A 376 17.05 18.72 -3.48
N VAL A 377 16.01 18.17 -4.10
CA VAL A 377 14.81 17.64 -3.44
C VAL A 377 14.71 16.18 -3.76
N CYS A 378 14.57 15.35 -2.73
CA CYS A 378 14.41 13.90 -2.89
C CYS A 378 13.13 13.42 -2.24
N THR A 379 12.54 12.36 -2.78
CA THR A 379 11.46 11.64 -2.11
C THR A 379 11.94 10.26 -1.69
N LEU A 380 11.45 9.82 -0.54
CA LEU A 380 11.60 8.43 -0.06
C LEU A 380 10.24 7.76 0.05
N LEU A 381 10.20 6.51 -0.30
CA LEU A 381 9.08 5.60 -0.11
C LEU A 381 9.48 4.56 0.94
N ARG A 382 8.52 4.00 1.68
CA ARG A 382 8.80 2.79 2.48
C ARG A 382 9.15 1.64 1.54
N GLY A 383 10.24 0.97 1.81
CA GLY A 383 10.63 -0.28 1.16
C GLY A 383 9.59 -1.38 1.45
N LEU A 384 9.35 -2.24 0.47
CA LEU A 384 8.43 -3.37 0.58
C LEU A 384 9.01 -4.47 1.45
#